data_19944891c473d18c9f7083718f01d37c
#
_entry.id   19944891c473d18c9f7083718f01d37c
#
_cell.length_a   1.000
_cell.length_b   1.000
_cell.length_c   1.000
_cell.angle_alpha   90.00
_cell.angle_beta   90.00
_cell.angle_gamma   90.00
#
_symmetry.space_group_name_H-M   'P 1'
#
loop_
_entity.id
_entity.type
_entity.pdbx_description
1 polymer ?
#
loop_
_entity_poly.entity_id
_entity_poly.type
_entity_poly.pdbx_seq_one_letter_code
_entity_poly.pdbx_strand_id
1 'polypeptide(L)'
;PETPGSINEGGELGYSIAHAFGAVFDNPDLIATVVVGDGEAETGPLATSWQSNKFLNPVTDGAVLPILHLNGYKISNPTIFSRISHEEVENFFKGCGWKPYFVEGDDPMTMHKKMAETMDTVIEEIKAIQKNARENNNPERPVWPMIILRTPKGWTGPKVVDGLQIEGSFRAHQVPIMMDKPEHLELLKNWLLSYKPEELFDENYRLIPELRALCPEGDARISSNPVSYTHLRAHETDQYL
;
A
#
# COMPACT_ATOMS: atom_id res chain seq x y z
N PRO A 1 13.81 12.16 -2.62
CA PRO A 1 12.93 12.46 -1.49
C PRO A 1 13.07 11.35 -0.47
N GLU A 2 13.20 11.79 0.76
CA GLU A 2 13.61 10.87 1.82
C GLU A 2 12.45 10.62 2.78
N THR A 3 11.38 10.01 2.28
CA THR A 3 10.28 9.56 3.13
C THR A 3 10.79 8.42 4.00
N PRO A 4 10.80 8.57 5.35
CA PRO A 4 11.26 7.53 6.24
C PRO A 4 10.53 6.21 6.01
N GLY A 5 11.29 5.12 5.88
CA GLY A 5 10.73 3.79 5.65
C GLY A 5 10.27 3.49 4.22
N SER A 6 10.38 4.44 3.28
CA SER A 6 10.01 4.19 1.89
C SER A 6 11.08 3.35 1.18
N ILE A 7 10.64 2.31 0.45
CA ILE A 7 11.48 1.50 -0.43
C ILE A 7 11.31 1.97 -1.88
N ASN A 8 10.05 2.10 -2.31
CA ASN A 8 9.69 2.46 -3.67
C ASN A 8 8.42 3.32 -3.63
N GLU A 9 8.43 4.44 -4.33
CA GLU A 9 7.33 5.39 -4.37
C GLU A 9 6.47 5.28 -5.65
N GLY A 10 6.69 4.26 -6.46
CA GLY A 10 5.74 3.81 -7.47
C GLY A 10 5.67 4.61 -8.76
N GLY A 11 6.78 5.15 -9.26
CA GLY A 11 6.80 5.79 -10.58
C GLY A 11 6.53 4.83 -11.73
N GLU A 12 7.00 3.59 -11.63
CA GLU A 12 6.75 2.51 -12.59
C GLU A 12 5.76 1.49 -12.03
N LEU A 13 4.71 1.19 -12.78
CA LEU A 13 3.68 0.24 -12.37
C LEU A 13 4.12 -1.21 -12.61
N GLY A 14 3.79 -2.08 -11.66
CA GLY A 14 3.93 -3.52 -11.80
C GLY A 14 5.04 -4.16 -10.97
N TYR A 15 5.84 -3.40 -10.25
CA TYR A 15 7.02 -3.90 -9.54
C TYR A 15 6.96 -3.78 -8.03
N SER A 16 5.97 -3.09 -7.48
CA SER A 16 5.90 -2.76 -6.04
C SER A 16 5.95 -4.00 -5.14
N ILE A 17 5.18 -5.04 -5.46
CA ILE A 17 5.21 -6.31 -4.70
C ILE A 17 6.58 -7.00 -4.81
N ALA A 18 7.16 -7.07 -6.01
CA ALA A 18 8.48 -7.68 -6.20
C ALA A 18 9.56 -6.96 -5.38
N HIS A 19 9.54 -5.62 -5.35
CA HIS A 19 10.44 -4.83 -4.51
C HIS A 19 10.24 -5.12 -3.01
N ALA A 20 8.98 -5.22 -2.55
CA ALA A 20 8.70 -5.56 -1.15
C ALA A 20 9.23 -6.94 -0.78
N PHE A 21 9.08 -7.95 -1.66
CA PHE A 21 9.67 -9.27 -1.44
C PHE A 21 11.21 -9.24 -1.44
N GLY A 22 11.82 -8.49 -2.36
CA GLY A 22 13.27 -8.32 -2.38
C GLY A 22 13.83 -7.72 -1.10
N ALA A 23 13.10 -6.79 -0.46
CA ALA A 23 13.52 -6.15 0.78
C ALA A 23 13.48 -7.07 2.00
N VAL A 24 12.61 -8.09 2.00
CA VAL A 24 12.40 -8.97 3.15
C VAL A 24 13.20 -10.27 3.09
N PHE A 25 13.82 -10.62 1.96
CA PHE A 25 14.70 -11.76 1.88
C PHE A 25 15.90 -11.58 2.82
N ASP A 26 16.25 -12.63 3.57
CA ASP A 26 17.32 -12.64 4.58
C ASP A 26 17.22 -11.52 5.64
N ASN A 27 16.00 -10.95 5.80
CA ASN A 27 15.74 -9.87 6.77
C ASN A 27 14.55 -10.25 7.67
N PRO A 28 14.76 -11.15 8.63
CA PRO A 28 13.68 -11.80 9.39
C PRO A 28 12.83 -10.84 10.22
N ASP A 29 13.36 -9.69 10.60
CA ASP A 29 12.68 -8.73 11.49
C ASP A 29 11.86 -7.69 10.71
N LEU A 30 11.94 -7.71 9.38
CA LEU A 30 11.24 -6.76 8.54
C LEU A 30 9.84 -7.26 8.15
N ILE A 31 8.84 -6.39 8.31
CA ILE A 31 7.52 -6.53 7.67
C ILE A 31 7.37 -5.38 6.69
N ALA A 32 7.44 -5.67 5.40
CA ALA A 32 7.26 -4.68 4.35
C ALA A 32 5.78 -4.58 3.97
N THR A 33 5.19 -3.41 4.20
CA THR A 33 3.82 -3.12 3.74
C THR A 33 3.87 -2.50 2.36
N VAL A 34 3.07 -3.01 1.43
CA VAL A 34 2.98 -2.52 0.06
C VAL A 34 1.55 -2.22 -0.34
N VAL A 35 1.28 -0.97 -0.75
CA VAL A 35 -0.03 -0.55 -1.26
C VAL A 35 -0.02 -0.67 -2.78
N VAL A 36 -0.95 -1.44 -3.31
CA VAL A 36 -1.09 -1.73 -4.75
C VAL A 36 -2.44 -1.25 -5.24
N GLY A 37 -2.45 -0.36 -6.22
CA GLY A 37 -3.69 0.02 -6.90
C GLY A 37 -4.25 -1.14 -7.74
N ASP A 38 -5.57 -1.22 -7.84
CA ASP A 38 -6.23 -2.28 -8.63
C ASP A 38 -5.91 -2.22 -10.13
N GLY A 39 -5.61 -1.04 -10.66
CA GLY A 39 -5.10 -0.89 -12.02
C GLY A 39 -3.69 -1.44 -12.20
N GLU A 40 -2.80 -1.23 -11.23
CA GLU A 40 -1.46 -1.82 -11.20
C GLU A 40 -1.52 -3.34 -11.04
N ALA A 41 -2.44 -3.82 -10.21
CA ALA A 41 -2.62 -5.24 -9.90
C ALA A 41 -2.86 -6.13 -11.14
N GLU A 42 -3.35 -5.54 -12.23
CA GLU A 42 -3.60 -6.20 -13.52
C GLU A 42 -2.41 -6.18 -14.49
N THR A 43 -1.35 -5.42 -14.19
CA THR A 43 -0.16 -5.36 -15.05
C THR A 43 0.57 -6.72 -15.03
N GLY A 44 1.22 -7.08 -16.16
CA GLY A 44 1.86 -8.38 -16.30
C GLY A 44 2.83 -8.73 -15.18
N PRO A 45 3.81 -7.87 -14.87
CA PRO A 45 4.77 -8.15 -13.80
C PRO A 45 4.11 -8.30 -12.43
N LEU A 46 3.14 -7.45 -12.08
CA LEU A 46 2.48 -7.52 -10.78
C LEU A 46 1.53 -8.70 -10.66
N ALA A 47 0.79 -9.01 -11.72
CA ALA A 47 -0.12 -10.15 -11.73
C ALA A 47 0.61 -11.48 -11.43
N THR A 48 1.86 -11.61 -11.86
CA THR A 48 2.71 -12.77 -11.50
C THR A 48 3.30 -12.65 -10.11
N SER A 49 3.57 -11.44 -9.64
CA SER A 49 4.18 -11.18 -8.32
C SER A 49 3.29 -11.55 -7.13
N TRP A 50 1.98 -11.69 -7.33
CA TRP A 50 1.08 -12.23 -6.29
C TRP A 50 1.49 -13.61 -5.78
N GLN A 51 2.29 -14.34 -6.54
CA GLN A 51 2.79 -15.67 -6.20
C GLN A 51 4.14 -15.65 -5.48
N SER A 52 4.75 -14.48 -5.28
CA SER A 52 6.10 -14.36 -4.70
C SER A 52 6.17 -14.81 -3.23
N ASN A 53 5.04 -14.87 -2.52
CA ASN A 53 4.95 -15.45 -1.18
C ASN A 53 5.43 -16.91 -1.11
N LYS A 54 5.51 -17.60 -2.26
CA LYS A 54 5.98 -18.99 -2.36
C LYS A 54 7.49 -19.13 -2.26
N PHE A 55 8.22 -18.03 -2.36
CA PHE A 55 9.68 -17.99 -2.23
C PHE A 55 10.15 -17.61 -0.81
N LEU A 56 9.25 -17.09 0.04
CA LEU A 56 9.60 -16.74 1.41
C LEU A 56 9.81 -17.99 2.28
N ASN A 57 10.92 -17.98 3.00
CA ASN A 57 11.15 -18.91 4.10
C ASN A 57 10.77 -18.22 5.42
N PRO A 58 9.73 -18.63 6.12
CA PRO A 58 9.27 -17.96 7.34
C PRO A 58 10.26 -18.06 8.51
N VAL A 59 11.30 -18.89 8.40
CA VAL A 59 12.37 -19.02 9.40
C VAL A 59 13.39 -17.91 9.24
N THR A 60 13.84 -17.63 8.01
CA THR A 60 14.99 -16.75 7.72
C THR A 60 14.60 -15.39 7.15
N ASP A 61 13.41 -15.30 6.54
CA ASP A 61 13.00 -14.10 5.86
C ASP A 61 12.00 -13.28 6.69
N GLY A 62 11.81 -12.05 6.29
CA GLY A 62 10.76 -11.18 6.80
C GLY A 62 9.37 -11.56 6.25
N ALA A 63 8.46 -10.61 6.22
CA ALA A 63 7.13 -10.80 5.66
C ALA A 63 6.70 -9.61 4.80
N VAL A 64 5.87 -9.86 3.80
CA VAL A 64 5.21 -8.81 3.01
C VAL A 64 3.74 -8.78 3.36
N LEU A 65 3.22 -7.58 3.65
CA LEU A 65 1.80 -7.32 3.84
C LEU A 65 1.27 -6.52 2.65
N PRO A 66 0.68 -7.15 1.63
CA PRO A 66 0.03 -6.43 0.55
C PRO A 66 -1.29 -5.80 1.00
N ILE A 67 -1.52 -4.55 0.56
CA ILE A 67 -2.79 -3.86 0.67
C ILE A 67 -3.25 -3.55 -0.75
N LEU A 68 -4.19 -4.32 -1.27
CA LEU A 68 -4.83 -4.02 -2.55
C LEU A 68 -5.84 -2.89 -2.36
N HIS A 69 -5.56 -1.72 -2.94
CA HIS A 69 -6.52 -0.62 -2.98
C HIS A 69 -7.46 -0.78 -4.18
N LEU A 70 -8.61 -1.39 -3.92
CA LEU A 70 -9.62 -1.68 -4.92
C LEU A 70 -10.62 -0.50 -4.98
N ASN A 71 -10.32 0.49 -5.83
CA ASN A 71 -11.18 1.65 -6.07
C ASN A 71 -12.06 1.51 -7.31
N GLY A 72 -11.86 0.49 -8.13
CA GLY A 72 -12.71 0.10 -9.24
C GLY A 72 -12.32 0.65 -10.60
N TYR A 73 -11.38 1.60 -10.70
CA TYR A 73 -11.04 2.26 -11.95
C TYR A 73 -9.53 2.39 -12.19
N LYS A 74 -9.13 2.16 -13.46
CA LYS A 74 -7.87 2.64 -14.04
C LYS A 74 -8.00 4.14 -14.36
N ILE A 75 -7.34 4.60 -15.42
CA ILE A 75 -7.42 5.98 -15.89
C ILE A 75 -8.87 6.34 -16.29
N SER A 76 -9.48 5.52 -17.14
CA SER A 76 -10.83 5.78 -17.67
C SER A 76 -11.75 4.55 -17.67
N ASN A 77 -11.21 3.38 -17.42
CA ASN A 77 -11.94 2.10 -17.48
C ASN A 77 -12.00 1.40 -16.13
N PRO A 78 -13.07 0.65 -15.84
CA PRO A 78 -13.11 -0.24 -14.70
C PRO A 78 -12.00 -1.28 -14.74
N THR A 79 -11.52 -1.68 -13.57
CA THR A 79 -10.53 -2.75 -13.41
C THR A 79 -11.19 -4.13 -13.50
N ILE A 80 -10.40 -5.19 -13.69
CA ILE A 80 -10.92 -6.58 -13.69
C ILE A 80 -11.52 -6.89 -12.31
N PHE A 81 -10.81 -6.56 -11.23
CA PHE A 81 -11.29 -6.82 -9.86
C PHE A 81 -12.59 -6.09 -9.51
N SER A 82 -12.92 -4.98 -10.20
CA SER A 82 -14.22 -4.31 -10.03
C SER A 82 -15.38 -4.96 -10.82
N ARG A 83 -15.05 -5.86 -11.75
CA ARG A 83 -16.02 -6.54 -12.62
C ARG A 83 -16.41 -7.93 -12.15
N ILE A 84 -15.69 -8.46 -11.17
CA ILE A 84 -15.93 -9.78 -10.58
C ILE A 84 -16.54 -9.64 -9.18
N SER A 85 -17.16 -10.70 -8.71
CA SER A 85 -17.81 -10.72 -7.39
C SER A 85 -16.78 -10.68 -6.25
N HIS A 86 -17.24 -10.31 -5.05
CA HIS A 86 -16.43 -10.36 -3.84
C HIS A 86 -15.84 -11.77 -3.62
N GLU A 87 -16.64 -12.81 -3.82
CA GLU A 87 -16.21 -14.20 -3.68
C GLU A 87 -15.12 -14.59 -4.70
N GLU A 88 -15.23 -14.11 -5.95
CA GLU A 88 -14.19 -14.37 -6.96
C GLU A 88 -12.87 -13.67 -6.61
N VAL A 89 -12.92 -12.44 -6.10
CA VAL A 89 -11.71 -11.73 -5.62
C VAL A 89 -11.08 -12.52 -4.47
N GLU A 90 -11.88 -12.95 -3.50
CA GLU A 90 -11.41 -13.74 -2.36
C GLU A 90 -10.75 -15.05 -2.82
N ASN A 91 -11.41 -15.79 -3.70
CA ASN A 91 -10.93 -17.05 -4.22
C ASN A 91 -9.65 -16.90 -5.07
N PHE A 92 -9.53 -15.82 -5.83
CA PHE A 92 -8.32 -15.49 -6.57
C PHE A 92 -7.11 -15.37 -5.64
N PHE A 93 -7.21 -14.56 -4.58
CA PHE A 93 -6.10 -14.37 -3.64
C PHE A 93 -5.83 -15.60 -2.77
N LYS A 94 -6.85 -16.35 -2.39
CA LYS A 94 -6.66 -17.68 -1.76
C LYS A 94 -5.89 -18.63 -2.65
N GLY A 95 -6.18 -18.66 -3.95
CA GLY A 95 -5.44 -19.44 -4.94
C GLY A 95 -3.98 -19.03 -5.10
N CYS A 96 -3.69 -17.75 -4.91
CA CYS A 96 -2.32 -17.23 -4.85
C CYS A 96 -1.59 -17.53 -3.53
N GLY A 97 -2.26 -18.07 -2.51
CA GLY A 97 -1.68 -18.39 -1.21
C GLY A 97 -1.78 -17.26 -0.18
N TRP A 98 -2.77 -16.41 -0.33
CA TRP A 98 -3.07 -15.33 0.61
C TRP A 98 -4.35 -15.60 1.40
N LYS A 99 -4.45 -15.00 2.58
CA LYS A 99 -5.66 -14.89 3.39
C LYS A 99 -6.15 -13.44 3.35
N PRO A 100 -7.13 -13.11 2.48
CA PRO A 100 -7.59 -11.74 2.34
C PRO A 100 -8.49 -11.31 3.51
N TYR A 101 -8.23 -10.10 4.00
CA TYR A 101 -9.06 -9.35 4.94
C TYR A 101 -9.66 -8.15 4.22
N PHE A 102 -10.98 -8.00 4.28
CA PHE A 102 -11.67 -6.93 3.58
C PHE A 102 -11.96 -5.74 4.51
N VAL A 103 -11.51 -4.58 4.09
CA VAL A 103 -11.82 -3.28 4.71
C VAL A 103 -12.58 -2.47 3.68
N GLU A 104 -13.90 -2.34 3.83
CA GLU A 104 -14.78 -1.78 2.81
C GLU A 104 -15.67 -0.68 3.38
N GLY A 105 -15.85 0.40 2.62
CA GLY A 105 -16.72 1.52 2.96
C GLY A 105 -16.27 2.85 2.37
N ASP A 106 -16.93 3.92 2.82
CA ASP A 106 -16.74 5.29 2.33
C ASP A 106 -16.75 6.35 3.45
N ASP A 107 -17.16 5.99 4.67
CA ASP A 107 -17.06 6.90 5.81
C ASP A 107 -15.62 6.90 6.38
N PRO A 108 -14.90 8.03 6.35
CA PRO A 108 -13.48 8.07 6.72
C PRO A 108 -13.18 7.57 8.13
N MET A 109 -13.98 7.94 9.12
CA MET A 109 -13.71 7.55 10.51
C MET A 109 -14.01 6.08 10.78
N THR A 110 -15.07 5.56 10.17
CA THR A 110 -15.39 4.13 10.23
C THR A 110 -14.30 3.31 9.55
N MET A 111 -13.85 3.75 8.37
CA MET A 111 -12.79 3.07 7.62
C MET A 111 -11.46 3.10 8.36
N HIS A 112 -11.13 4.24 8.99
CA HIS A 112 -9.92 4.37 9.81
C HIS A 112 -9.90 3.35 10.96
N LYS A 113 -11.01 3.21 11.69
CA LYS A 113 -11.13 2.23 12.79
C LYS A 113 -11.02 0.80 12.29
N LYS A 114 -11.78 0.45 11.24
CA LYS A 114 -11.71 -0.89 10.62
C LYS A 114 -10.29 -1.22 10.15
N MET A 115 -9.61 -0.26 9.53
CA MET A 115 -8.25 -0.46 9.05
C MET A 115 -7.28 -0.67 10.22
N ALA A 116 -7.39 0.11 11.31
CA ALA A 116 -6.55 -0.06 12.49
C ALA A 116 -6.72 -1.45 13.12
N GLU A 117 -7.98 -1.86 13.35
CA GLU A 117 -8.31 -3.19 13.90
C GLU A 117 -7.80 -4.33 12.98
N THR A 118 -7.91 -4.15 11.66
CA THR A 118 -7.43 -5.13 10.69
C THR A 118 -5.91 -5.18 10.66
N MET A 119 -5.24 -4.02 10.72
CA MET A 119 -3.77 -3.95 10.79
C MET A 119 -3.24 -4.67 12.03
N ASP A 120 -3.81 -4.44 13.20
CA ASP A 120 -3.43 -5.16 14.42
C ASP A 120 -3.57 -6.68 14.23
N THR A 121 -4.72 -7.12 13.72
CA THR A 121 -5.01 -8.53 13.48
C THR A 121 -3.99 -9.17 12.51
N VAL A 122 -3.71 -8.55 11.38
CA VAL A 122 -2.81 -9.14 10.38
C VAL A 122 -1.35 -9.10 10.82
N ILE A 123 -0.93 -8.09 11.57
CA ILE A 123 0.43 -8.02 12.13
C ILE A 123 0.62 -9.10 13.21
N GLU A 124 -0.36 -9.30 14.08
CA GLU A 124 -0.32 -10.38 15.06
C GLU A 124 -0.27 -11.76 14.38
N GLU A 125 -1.04 -11.96 13.32
CA GLU A 125 -1.01 -13.21 12.53
C GLU A 125 0.35 -13.44 11.86
N ILE A 126 0.94 -12.41 11.25
CA ILE A 126 2.29 -12.50 10.67
C ILE A 126 3.31 -12.91 11.74
N LYS A 127 3.30 -12.23 12.88
CA LYS A 127 4.20 -12.53 14.00
C LYS A 127 4.01 -13.95 14.54
N ALA A 128 2.77 -14.42 14.62
CA ALA A 128 2.46 -15.78 15.05
C ALA A 128 3.01 -16.83 14.06
N ILE A 129 2.85 -16.60 12.75
CA ILE A 129 3.41 -17.45 11.69
C ILE A 129 4.94 -17.50 11.82
N GLN A 130 5.60 -16.36 11.90
CA GLN A 130 7.06 -16.28 12.00
C GLN A 130 7.57 -16.94 13.29
N LYS A 131 6.92 -16.68 14.41
CA LYS A 131 7.27 -17.29 15.71
C LYS A 131 7.18 -18.81 15.63
N ASN A 132 6.04 -19.34 15.15
CA ASN A 132 5.85 -20.79 15.03
C ASN A 132 6.90 -21.43 14.10
N ALA A 133 7.20 -20.80 12.97
CA ALA A 133 8.21 -21.31 12.03
C ALA A 133 9.60 -21.34 12.67
N ARG A 134 10.00 -20.29 13.38
CA ARG A 134 11.35 -20.16 13.98
C ARG A 134 11.55 -21.07 15.19
N GLU A 135 10.56 -21.15 16.10
CA GLU A 135 10.63 -22.01 17.27
C GLU A 135 10.70 -23.49 16.91
N ASN A 136 10.05 -23.90 15.83
CA ASN A 136 10.01 -25.28 15.36
C ASN A 136 11.01 -25.57 14.23
N ASN A 137 11.78 -24.58 13.79
CA ASN A 137 12.62 -24.64 12.60
C ASN A 137 11.86 -25.25 11.38
N ASN A 138 10.62 -24.80 11.21
CA ASN A 138 9.72 -25.32 10.18
C ASN A 138 9.68 -24.34 8.99
N PRO A 139 10.28 -24.68 7.84
CA PRO A 139 10.25 -23.86 6.64
C PRO A 139 8.98 -24.04 5.80
N GLU A 140 7.98 -24.78 6.30
CA GLU A 140 6.74 -24.99 5.58
C GLU A 140 6.09 -23.64 5.22
N ARG A 141 5.70 -23.52 3.97
CA ARG A 141 5.10 -22.30 3.45
C ARG A 141 3.74 -22.02 4.10
N PRO A 142 3.62 -20.91 4.82
CA PRO A 142 2.34 -20.52 5.42
C PRO A 142 1.41 -19.85 4.40
N VAL A 143 0.17 -19.67 4.79
CA VAL A 143 -0.77 -18.75 4.12
C VAL A 143 -0.64 -17.39 4.79
N TRP A 144 -0.09 -16.42 4.07
CA TRP A 144 0.13 -15.08 4.60
C TRP A 144 -1.13 -14.21 4.51
N PRO A 145 -1.39 -13.33 5.50
CA PRO A 145 -2.49 -12.38 5.39
C PRO A 145 -2.22 -11.29 4.36
N MET A 146 -3.28 -10.74 3.79
CA MET A 146 -3.28 -9.51 2.98
C MET A 146 -4.54 -8.72 3.25
N ILE A 147 -4.54 -7.42 2.92
CA ILE A 147 -5.72 -6.55 3.08
C ILE A 147 -6.25 -6.17 1.70
N ILE A 148 -7.56 -6.17 1.54
CA ILE A 148 -8.27 -5.61 0.39
C ILE A 148 -9.04 -4.39 0.89
N LEU A 149 -8.49 -3.20 0.60
CA LEU A 149 -9.09 -1.92 0.93
C LEU A 149 -10.00 -1.48 -0.22
N ARG A 150 -11.31 -1.54 -0.02
CA ARG A 150 -12.29 -1.16 -1.02
C ARG A 150 -12.94 0.16 -0.68
N THR A 151 -12.67 1.19 -1.48
CA THR A 151 -13.21 2.54 -1.33
C THR A 151 -13.64 3.10 -2.69
N PRO A 152 -14.48 4.13 -2.73
CA PRO A 152 -14.73 4.85 -3.98
C PRO A 152 -13.43 5.44 -4.54
N LYS A 153 -13.28 5.46 -5.86
CA LYS A 153 -12.17 6.18 -6.49
C LYS A 153 -12.27 7.67 -6.18
N GLY A 154 -11.13 8.30 -5.83
CA GLY A 154 -11.11 9.70 -5.41
C GLY A 154 -11.70 9.94 -4.02
N TRP A 155 -11.80 8.88 -3.21
CA TRP A 155 -12.27 8.93 -1.84
C TRP A 155 -11.59 10.02 -1.04
N THR A 156 -12.37 10.75 -0.23
CA THR A 156 -12.00 11.97 0.51
C THR A 156 -11.72 13.22 -0.35
N GLY A 157 -11.71 13.09 -1.65
CA GLY A 157 -11.59 14.22 -2.57
C GLY A 157 -12.92 14.94 -2.84
N PRO A 158 -12.93 15.90 -3.76
CA PRO A 158 -14.15 16.57 -4.17
C PRO A 158 -15.17 15.59 -4.75
N LYS A 159 -16.42 15.64 -4.27
CA LYS A 159 -17.48 14.78 -4.79
C LYS A 159 -17.97 15.22 -6.16
N VAL A 160 -18.01 16.53 -6.38
CA VAL A 160 -18.52 17.17 -7.61
C VAL A 160 -17.62 18.34 -8.00
N VAL A 161 -17.27 18.46 -9.28
CA VAL A 161 -16.60 19.62 -9.88
C VAL A 161 -17.34 19.99 -11.16
N ASP A 162 -17.66 21.27 -11.36
CA ASP A 162 -18.40 21.79 -12.52
C ASP A 162 -19.71 21.02 -12.80
N GLY A 163 -20.41 20.57 -11.74
CA GLY A 163 -21.64 19.80 -11.84
C GLY A 163 -21.46 18.32 -12.24
N LEU A 164 -20.23 17.85 -12.39
CA LEU A 164 -19.92 16.46 -12.74
C LEU A 164 -19.48 15.68 -11.49
N GLN A 165 -19.98 14.46 -11.35
CA GLN A 165 -19.55 13.54 -10.30
C GLN A 165 -18.09 13.14 -10.50
N ILE A 166 -17.27 13.30 -9.47
CA ILE A 166 -15.85 12.96 -9.42
C ILE A 166 -15.64 11.71 -8.58
N GLU A 167 -15.93 11.78 -7.26
CA GLU A 167 -15.80 10.62 -6.38
C GLU A 167 -16.61 9.42 -6.91
N GLY A 168 -16.01 8.23 -6.88
CA GLY A 168 -16.63 7.00 -7.39
C GLY A 168 -16.69 6.91 -8.91
N SER A 169 -15.98 7.77 -9.63
CA SER A 169 -15.93 7.74 -11.09
C SER A 169 -14.49 7.81 -11.63
N PHE A 170 -14.32 7.47 -12.91
CA PHE A 170 -13.02 7.58 -13.58
C PHE A 170 -12.47 9.01 -13.58
N ARG A 171 -13.32 10.04 -13.47
CA ARG A 171 -12.90 11.44 -13.44
C ARG A 171 -12.00 11.80 -12.26
N ALA A 172 -12.05 11.00 -11.18
CA ALA A 172 -11.17 11.17 -10.02
C ALA A 172 -9.72 10.75 -10.29
N HIS A 173 -9.40 10.18 -11.45
CA HIS A 173 -8.01 9.83 -11.77
C HIS A 173 -7.12 11.07 -11.91
N GLN A 174 -7.64 12.12 -12.53
CA GLN A 174 -7.06 13.45 -12.51
C GLN A 174 -8.18 14.40 -12.07
N VAL A 175 -8.12 14.84 -10.83
CA VAL A 175 -9.15 15.74 -10.30
C VAL A 175 -9.18 17.00 -11.17
N PRO A 176 -10.32 17.34 -11.82
CA PRO A 176 -10.40 18.40 -12.81
C PRO A 176 -10.48 19.79 -12.15
N ILE A 177 -9.46 20.13 -11.36
CA ILE A 177 -9.32 21.45 -10.72
C ILE A 177 -8.38 22.30 -11.55
N MET A 178 -8.89 23.43 -12.05
CA MET A 178 -8.16 24.41 -12.86
C MET A 178 -7.69 25.55 -11.98
N MET A 179 -6.39 25.77 -11.90
CA MET A 179 -5.79 26.78 -11.00
C MET A 179 -6.03 28.22 -11.42
N ASP A 180 -6.47 28.46 -12.64
CA ASP A 180 -6.84 29.78 -13.19
C ASP A 180 -8.30 30.17 -12.91
N LYS A 181 -9.11 29.26 -12.33
CA LYS A 181 -10.50 29.51 -11.95
C LYS A 181 -10.61 29.79 -10.46
N PRO A 182 -11.07 30.98 -10.02
CA PRO A 182 -11.20 31.32 -8.59
C PRO A 182 -12.06 30.33 -7.80
N GLU A 183 -13.15 29.85 -8.38
CA GLU A 183 -14.06 28.88 -7.77
C GLU A 183 -13.38 27.52 -7.56
N HIS A 184 -12.47 27.12 -8.44
CA HIS A 184 -11.68 25.89 -8.29
C HIS A 184 -10.60 26.03 -7.22
N LEU A 185 -10.01 27.23 -7.08
CA LEU A 185 -9.06 27.52 -6.00
C LEU A 185 -9.73 27.43 -4.63
N GLU A 186 -10.94 27.95 -4.50
CA GLU A 186 -11.68 27.84 -3.24
C GLU A 186 -12.10 26.39 -2.95
N LEU A 187 -12.48 25.62 -3.98
CA LEU A 187 -12.76 24.20 -3.86
C LEU A 187 -11.52 23.43 -3.38
N LEU A 188 -10.36 23.68 -4.00
CA LEU A 188 -9.09 23.07 -3.61
C LEU A 188 -8.72 23.43 -2.16
N LYS A 189 -8.83 24.69 -1.79
CA LYS A 189 -8.56 25.13 -0.43
C LYS A 189 -9.45 24.41 0.59
N ASN A 190 -10.74 24.36 0.35
CA ASN A 190 -11.69 23.68 1.23
C ASN A 190 -11.41 22.18 1.32
N TRP A 191 -11.04 21.54 0.21
CA TRP A 191 -10.62 20.14 0.22
C TRP A 191 -9.38 19.92 1.08
N LEU A 192 -8.33 20.70 0.88
CA LEU A 192 -7.09 20.58 1.68
C LEU A 192 -7.33 20.86 3.17
N LEU A 193 -8.14 21.88 3.50
CA LEU A 193 -8.50 22.17 4.88
C LEU A 193 -9.35 21.08 5.55
N SER A 194 -10.06 20.26 4.78
CA SER A 194 -10.82 19.14 5.33
C SER A 194 -9.95 18.07 5.99
N TYR A 195 -8.66 18.03 5.66
CA TYR A 195 -7.68 17.15 6.32
C TYR A 195 -7.09 17.73 7.62
N LYS A 196 -7.52 18.93 8.02
CA LYS A 196 -7.10 19.60 9.25
C LYS A 196 -5.57 19.63 9.43
N PRO A 197 -4.85 20.24 8.48
CA PRO A 197 -3.39 20.31 8.54
C PRO A 197 -2.87 20.96 9.81
N GLU A 198 -3.65 21.84 10.45
CA GLU A 198 -3.32 22.46 11.74
C GLU A 198 -3.21 21.48 12.91
N GLU A 199 -3.79 20.30 12.81
CA GLU A 199 -3.64 19.23 13.80
C GLU A 199 -2.34 18.41 13.59
N LEU A 200 -1.69 18.57 12.43
CA LEU A 200 -0.53 17.76 12.01
C LEU A 200 0.78 18.55 11.99
N PHE A 201 0.69 19.87 11.77
CA PHE A 201 1.84 20.76 11.59
C PHE A 201 1.76 21.96 12.53
N ASP A 202 2.92 22.41 12.99
CA ASP A 202 3.06 23.63 13.78
C ASP A 202 2.99 24.90 12.90
N GLU A 203 3.08 26.07 13.55
CA GLU A 203 3.08 27.38 12.88
C GLU A 203 4.24 27.61 11.89
N ASN A 204 5.28 26.80 11.96
CA ASN A 204 6.43 26.81 11.05
C ASN A 204 6.33 25.72 9.97
N TYR A 205 5.15 25.12 9.79
CA TYR A 205 4.88 24.02 8.86
C TYR A 205 5.74 22.75 9.11
N ARG A 206 6.14 22.52 10.36
CA ARG A 206 6.87 21.33 10.77
C ARG A 206 5.90 20.34 11.40
N LEU A 207 6.13 19.05 11.13
CA LEU A 207 5.37 18.00 11.76
C LEU A 207 5.46 18.12 13.28
N ILE A 208 4.32 18.05 13.99
CA ILE A 208 4.28 18.13 15.44
C ILE A 208 5.16 17.05 16.09
N PRO A 209 5.75 17.28 17.27
CA PRO A 209 6.72 16.38 17.88
C PRO A 209 6.20 14.96 18.07
N GLU A 210 4.94 14.81 18.44
CA GLU A 210 4.29 13.53 18.68
C GLU A 210 4.26 12.64 17.41
N LEU A 211 3.96 13.25 16.27
CA LEU A 211 3.95 12.55 14.98
C LEU A 211 5.39 12.31 14.50
N ARG A 212 6.27 13.27 14.70
CA ARG A 212 7.67 13.12 14.34
C ARG A 212 8.35 11.98 15.08
N ALA A 213 8.00 11.77 16.36
CA ALA A 213 8.53 10.68 17.16
C ALA A 213 8.17 9.27 16.65
N LEU A 214 7.14 9.16 15.80
CA LEU A 214 6.75 7.90 15.14
C LEU A 214 7.59 7.61 13.91
N CYS A 215 8.33 8.58 13.37
CA CYS A 215 9.16 8.39 12.19
C CYS A 215 10.40 7.57 12.53
N PRO A 216 10.70 6.50 11.80
CA PRO A 216 11.93 5.74 12.02
C PRO A 216 13.16 6.59 11.68
N GLU A 217 14.24 6.40 12.43
CA GLU A 217 15.52 7.11 12.25
C GLU A 217 16.67 6.13 12.00
N GLY A 218 17.74 6.63 11.38
CA GLY A 218 18.96 5.85 11.13
C GLY A 218 18.70 4.57 10.37
N ASP A 219 19.24 3.46 10.85
CA ASP A 219 19.14 2.13 10.21
C ASP A 219 17.73 1.52 10.25
N ALA A 220 16.83 2.07 11.04
CA ALA A 220 15.41 1.68 11.00
C ALA A 220 14.70 2.17 9.72
N ARG A 221 15.31 3.09 8.97
CA ARG A 221 14.81 3.54 7.66
C ARG A 221 15.20 2.52 6.59
N ILE A 222 14.25 1.95 5.89
CA ILE A 222 14.51 0.92 4.86
C ILE A 222 15.48 1.42 3.80
N SER A 223 15.28 2.63 3.29
CA SER A 223 16.16 3.24 2.28
C SER A 223 17.59 3.54 2.76
N SER A 224 17.84 3.49 4.06
CA SER A 224 19.15 3.70 4.67
C SER A 224 19.77 2.41 5.17
N ASN A 225 19.07 1.28 5.09
CA ASN A 225 19.60 -0.02 5.49
C ASN A 225 20.68 -0.48 4.50
N PRO A 226 21.92 -0.77 4.95
CA PRO A 226 23.02 -1.18 4.07
C PRO A 226 22.70 -2.41 3.21
N VAL A 227 21.93 -3.37 3.74
CA VAL A 227 21.54 -4.59 3.01
C VAL A 227 20.61 -4.23 1.85
N SER A 228 19.62 -3.39 2.07
CA SER A 228 18.71 -2.90 1.03
C SER A 228 19.47 -2.19 -0.10
N TYR A 229 20.46 -1.36 0.25
CA TYR A 229 21.30 -0.66 -0.70
C TYR A 229 22.24 -1.59 -1.48
N THR A 230 22.76 -2.64 -0.86
CA THR A 230 23.61 -3.63 -1.52
C THR A 230 22.86 -4.43 -2.57
N HIS A 231 21.60 -4.80 -2.32
CA HIS A 231 20.76 -5.49 -3.28
C HIS A 231 20.40 -4.61 -4.48
N LEU A 232 20.14 -3.32 -4.27
CA LEU A 232 19.91 -2.37 -5.37
C LEU A 232 21.16 -2.22 -6.25
N ARG A 233 22.37 -2.18 -5.65
CA ARG A 233 23.63 -2.13 -6.42
C ARG A 233 23.96 -3.42 -7.16
N ALA A 234 23.59 -4.58 -6.65
CA ALA A 234 23.79 -5.84 -7.35
C ALA A 234 23.01 -5.88 -8.67
N HIS A 235 21.78 -5.35 -8.69
CA HIS A 235 21.02 -5.21 -9.93
C HIS A 235 21.60 -4.20 -10.93
N GLU A 236 22.27 -3.15 -10.45
CA GLU A 236 22.97 -2.19 -11.33
C GLU A 236 24.24 -2.76 -11.96
N THR A 237 24.94 -3.66 -11.26
CA THR A 237 26.18 -4.27 -11.76
C THR A 237 25.94 -5.37 -12.79
N ASP A 238 24.83 -6.07 -12.73
CA ASP A 238 24.49 -7.11 -13.72
C ASP A 238 24.04 -6.56 -15.07
N GLN A 239 23.76 -5.26 -15.19
CA GLN A 239 23.45 -4.61 -16.46
C GLN A 239 24.71 -4.30 -17.32
N TYR A 240 25.92 -4.51 -16.81
CA TYR A 240 27.18 -4.21 -17.49
C TYR A 240 28.07 -5.44 -17.74
N LEU A 241 27.54 -6.65 -17.51
CA LEU A 241 28.15 -7.92 -17.86
C LEU A 241 27.35 -8.62 -18.97
#